data_523d372bf8d30525dbb77ff21b7b793e
#
_entry.id   523d372bf8d30525dbb77ff21b7b793e
#
_cell.length_a   1.000
_cell.length_b   1.000
_cell.length_c   1.000
_cell.angle_alpha   90.00
_cell.angle_beta   90.00
_cell.angle_gamma   90.00
#
_symmetry.space_group_name_H-M   'P 1'
#
loop_
_entity.id
_entity.type
_entity.pdbx_description
1 polymer ?
#
loop_
_entity_poly.entity_id
_entity_poly.type
_entity_poly.pdbx_seq_one_letter_code
_entity_poly.pdbx_strand_id
1 'polypeptide(L)'
;RLTVQDTNMGMNQSLIFAEGCENICICGGGELDGQGTRTNFPGDETCHGTPGRPFLMRIIDCRDVHVHDITLRSAACWMENYLNCDRVLLERVTVRNQTNYNNDGIDIDGCRDVIIRNCDVESGDDACCFKGASERNTERVLIENCRLYSCCNALKVGTDTQGDFRDVLVRNCQIGGVEHDPSGLKHRCSDSGVSLEMVDGGTLENFLIENITIDRA
;
A
#
# COMPACT_ATOMS: atom_id res chain seq x y z
N ARG A 1 -13.20 -11.47 5.15
CA ARG A 1 -12.88 -11.31 6.58
C ARG A 1 -12.36 -9.89 6.80
N LEU A 2 -13.04 -9.10 7.65
CA LEU A 2 -12.59 -7.76 8.00
C LEU A 2 -11.42 -7.86 8.98
N THR A 3 -10.38 -7.07 8.77
CA THR A 3 -9.31 -6.89 9.76
C THR A 3 -9.79 -5.98 10.90
N VAL A 4 -9.03 -5.93 11.99
CA VAL A 4 -9.30 -4.99 13.10
C VAL A 4 -9.31 -3.55 12.59
N GLN A 5 -8.38 -3.22 11.71
CA GLN A 5 -8.29 -1.89 11.11
C GLN A 5 -9.54 -1.55 10.28
N ASP A 6 -10.02 -2.46 9.45
CA ASP A 6 -11.26 -2.26 8.68
C ASP A 6 -12.45 -1.96 9.57
N THR A 7 -12.54 -2.68 10.68
CA THR A 7 -13.65 -2.51 11.64
C THR A 7 -13.57 -1.14 12.31
N ASN A 8 -12.38 -0.70 12.68
CA ASN A 8 -12.16 0.57 13.36
C ASN A 8 -12.31 1.77 12.44
N MET A 9 -11.88 1.66 11.18
CA MET A 9 -11.89 2.75 10.22
C MET A 9 -13.12 2.78 9.30
N GLY A 10 -13.99 1.77 9.38
CA GLY A 10 -15.17 1.66 8.51
C GLY A 10 -14.84 1.48 7.02
N MET A 11 -13.60 1.16 6.70
CA MET A 11 -13.10 0.99 5.34
C MET A 11 -13.33 -0.43 4.84
N ASN A 12 -14.57 -0.78 4.55
CA ASN A 12 -14.96 -2.13 4.13
C ASN A 12 -15.45 -2.21 2.68
N GLN A 13 -15.24 -1.16 1.89
CA GLN A 13 -15.68 -1.07 0.50
C GLN A 13 -14.49 -0.83 -0.42
N SER A 14 -14.59 -1.30 -1.65
CA SER A 14 -13.62 -1.02 -2.71
C SER A 14 -14.28 -0.94 -4.08
N LEU A 15 -13.66 -0.22 -5.01
CA LEU A 15 -14.13 -0.16 -6.39
C LEU A 15 -13.90 -1.50 -7.11
N ILE A 16 -12.73 -2.11 -6.87
CA ILE A 16 -12.40 -3.45 -7.36
C ILE A 16 -12.23 -4.36 -6.14
N PHE A 17 -12.97 -5.45 -6.12
CA PHE A 17 -12.96 -6.41 -5.01
C PHE A 17 -12.84 -7.84 -5.52
N ALA A 18 -11.96 -8.61 -4.88
CA ALA A 18 -11.89 -10.06 -5.07
C ALA A 18 -11.60 -10.75 -3.73
N GLU A 19 -12.28 -11.87 -3.47
CA GLU A 19 -12.09 -12.69 -2.28
C GLU A 19 -12.11 -14.17 -2.64
N GLY A 20 -11.12 -14.93 -2.16
CA GLY A 20 -11.03 -16.37 -2.37
C GLY A 20 -10.87 -16.78 -3.84
N CYS A 21 -10.34 -15.90 -4.69
CA CYS A 21 -10.20 -16.12 -6.13
C CYS A 21 -8.79 -16.59 -6.50
N GLU A 22 -8.66 -17.18 -7.68
CA GLU A 22 -7.37 -17.59 -8.25
C GLU A 22 -7.21 -17.08 -9.69
N ASN A 23 -5.96 -16.89 -10.10
CA ASN A 23 -5.60 -16.47 -11.47
C ASN A 23 -6.22 -15.12 -11.87
N ILE A 24 -6.03 -14.11 -11.00
CA ILE A 24 -6.50 -12.75 -11.27
C ILE A 24 -5.44 -12.00 -12.07
N CYS A 25 -5.86 -11.37 -13.16
CA CYS A 25 -5.00 -10.45 -13.92
C CYS A 25 -5.71 -9.11 -14.13
N ILE A 26 -5.07 -8.02 -13.72
CA ILE A 26 -5.54 -6.63 -13.95
C ILE A 26 -4.45 -5.91 -14.72
N CYS A 27 -4.71 -5.54 -15.96
CA CYS A 27 -3.72 -4.93 -16.84
C CYS A 27 -4.35 -4.14 -17.99
N GLY A 28 -3.52 -3.56 -18.88
CA GLY A 28 -4.01 -3.07 -20.16
C GLY A 28 -3.60 -1.64 -20.53
N GLY A 29 -2.61 -1.04 -19.88
CA GLY A 29 -2.08 0.28 -20.24
C GLY A 29 -3.06 1.44 -20.05
N GLY A 30 -4.20 1.20 -19.39
CA GLY A 30 -5.20 2.21 -19.09
C GLY A 30 -5.02 2.85 -17.73
N GLU A 31 -6.02 3.63 -17.35
CA GLU A 31 -6.07 4.31 -16.07
C GLU A 31 -7.36 3.96 -15.32
N LEU A 32 -7.25 3.64 -14.04
CA LEU A 32 -8.36 3.54 -13.10
C LEU A 32 -8.30 4.75 -12.17
N ASP A 33 -9.29 5.63 -12.27
CA ASP A 33 -9.40 6.83 -11.44
C ASP A 33 -10.55 6.65 -10.44
N GLY A 34 -10.22 6.54 -9.16
CA GLY A 34 -11.17 6.37 -8.07
C GLY A 34 -12.01 7.61 -7.76
N GLN A 35 -11.69 8.77 -8.35
CA GLN A 35 -12.36 10.04 -8.11
C GLN A 35 -12.46 10.41 -6.61
N GLY A 36 -11.48 9.95 -5.83
CA GLY A 36 -11.47 9.90 -4.37
C GLY A 36 -11.23 11.22 -3.66
N THR A 37 -11.49 12.35 -4.32
CA THR A 37 -11.24 13.68 -3.75
C THR A 37 -12.08 13.93 -2.49
N ARG A 38 -11.61 14.83 -1.61
CA ARG A 38 -12.35 15.26 -0.41
C ARG A 38 -13.74 15.84 -0.71
N THR A 39 -13.93 16.37 -1.91
CA THR A 39 -15.24 16.85 -2.35
C THR A 39 -16.22 15.70 -2.57
N ASN A 40 -15.74 14.61 -3.18
CA ASN A 40 -16.57 13.45 -3.49
C ASN A 40 -16.72 12.53 -2.27
N PHE A 41 -15.66 12.42 -1.46
CA PHE A 41 -15.60 11.58 -0.27
C PHE A 41 -15.09 12.41 0.92
N PRO A 42 -15.97 13.22 1.54
CA PRO A 42 -15.60 14.03 2.69
C PRO A 42 -15.28 13.15 3.91
N GLY A 43 -14.40 13.62 4.76
CA GLY A 43 -13.99 12.94 5.97
C GLY A 43 -12.72 13.53 6.53
N ASP A 44 -12.19 12.89 7.56
CA ASP A 44 -10.92 13.23 8.18
C ASP A 44 -9.98 12.03 8.26
N GLU A 45 -8.80 12.24 8.81
CA GLU A 45 -7.76 11.24 8.95
C GLU A 45 -8.16 10.07 9.87
N THR A 46 -9.04 10.30 10.84
CA THR A 46 -9.46 9.27 11.80
C THR A 46 -10.45 8.27 11.20
N CYS A 47 -11.08 8.61 10.10
CA CYS A 47 -12.16 7.86 9.47
C CYS A 47 -13.34 7.50 10.40
N HIS A 48 -13.32 7.97 11.64
CA HIS A 48 -14.40 7.74 12.58
C HIS A 48 -15.67 8.48 12.15
N GLY A 49 -16.72 7.73 11.94
CA GLY A 49 -18.02 8.31 11.59
C GLY A 49 -18.17 8.75 10.14
N THR A 50 -17.20 8.44 9.29
CA THR A 50 -17.29 8.70 7.85
C THR A 50 -17.31 7.38 7.07
N PRO A 51 -18.41 6.62 7.14
CA PRO A 51 -18.57 5.45 6.30
C PRO A 51 -18.56 5.90 4.84
N GLY A 52 -17.80 5.24 3.97
CA GLY A 52 -17.89 5.49 2.55
C GLY A 52 -16.67 6.05 1.85
N ARG A 53 -15.46 6.00 2.44
CA ARG A 53 -14.20 6.19 1.70
C ARG A 53 -13.65 4.82 1.27
N PRO A 54 -13.95 4.36 0.04
CA PRO A 54 -13.53 3.04 -0.40
C PRO A 54 -12.04 2.99 -0.75
N PHE A 55 -11.46 1.80 -0.62
CA PHE A 55 -10.23 1.45 -1.35
C PHE A 55 -10.46 1.55 -2.86
N LEU A 56 -9.43 1.76 -3.64
CA LEU A 56 -9.57 1.53 -5.07
C LEU A 56 -9.64 0.03 -5.35
N MET A 57 -8.69 -0.73 -4.82
CA MET A 57 -8.61 -2.17 -5.02
C MET A 57 -8.36 -2.91 -3.71
N ARG A 58 -9.14 -3.98 -3.48
CA ARG A 58 -8.97 -4.85 -2.35
C ARG A 58 -9.07 -6.31 -2.75
N ILE A 59 -8.01 -7.06 -2.51
CA ILE A 59 -7.84 -8.46 -2.90
C ILE A 59 -7.57 -9.28 -1.64
N ILE A 60 -8.46 -10.20 -1.31
CA ILE A 60 -8.46 -10.94 -0.04
C ILE A 60 -8.42 -12.45 -0.29
N ASP A 61 -7.56 -13.17 0.44
CA ASP A 61 -7.47 -14.64 0.40
C ASP A 61 -7.33 -15.21 -1.04
N CYS A 62 -6.67 -14.47 -1.92
CA CYS A 62 -6.52 -14.80 -3.33
C CYS A 62 -5.15 -15.40 -3.66
N ARG A 63 -5.07 -16.10 -4.81
CA ARG A 63 -3.83 -16.67 -5.33
C ARG A 63 -3.58 -16.34 -6.78
N ASP A 64 -2.29 -16.30 -7.17
CA ASP A 64 -1.89 -16.01 -8.55
C ASP A 64 -2.48 -14.69 -9.03
N VAL A 65 -2.15 -13.62 -8.31
CA VAL A 65 -2.61 -12.25 -8.59
C VAL A 65 -1.53 -11.52 -9.35
N HIS A 66 -1.85 -11.02 -10.54
CA HIS A 66 -0.94 -10.24 -11.36
C HIS A 66 -1.58 -8.90 -11.73
N VAL A 67 -0.99 -7.80 -11.26
CA VAL A 67 -1.38 -6.44 -11.65
C VAL A 67 -0.21 -5.81 -12.40
N HIS A 68 -0.45 -5.39 -13.65
CA HIS A 68 0.65 -4.87 -14.45
C HIS A 68 0.23 -3.89 -15.55
N ASP A 69 1.18 -3.04 -15.96
CA ASP A 69 1.00 -2.11 -17.07
C ASP A 69 -0.27 -1.26 -16.94
N ILE A 70 -0.52 -0.70 -15.75
CA ILE A 70 -1.72 0.07 -15.46
C ILE A 70 -1.40 1.28 -14.59
N THR A 71 -2.19 2.34 -14.72
CA THR A 71 -2.15 3.49 -13.83
C THR A 71 -3.34 3.49 -12.90
N LEU A 72 -3.08 3.63 -11.60
CA LEU A 72 -4.07 3.70 -10.53
C LEU A 72 -3.98 5.08 -9.88
N ARG A 73 -5.09 5.79 -9.75
CA ARG A 73 -5.06 7.12 -9.16
C ARG A 73 -6.29 7.48 -8.34
N SER A 74 -6.09 8.43 -7.46
CA SER A 74 -7.16 9.13 -6.74
C SER A 74 -8.12 8.20 -6.01
N ALA A 75 -7.63 7.26 -5.22
CA ALA A 75 -8.50 6.51 -4.31
C ALA A 75 -9.08 7.42 -3.23
N ALA A 76 -10.24 7.08 -2.70
CA ALA A 76 -10.80 7.79 -1.57
C ALA A 76 -10.11 7.45 -0.24
N CYS A 77 -9.37 6.34 -0.21
CA CYS A 77 -8.53 5.87 0.89
C CYS A 77 -7.29 5.17 0.31
N TRP A 78 -6.91 3.99 0.78
CA TRP A 78 -5.80 3.20 0.27
C TRP A 78 -6.01 2.82 -1.21
N MET A 79 -4.92 2.79 -1.97
CA MET A 79 -5.01 2.45 -3.38
C MET A 79 -5.16 0.96 -3.59
N GLU A 80 -4.21 0.19 -3.10
CA GLU A 80 -4.14 -1.25 -3.29
C GLU A 80 -3.94 -1.95 -1.94
N ASN A 81 -4.85 -2.84 -1.55
CA ASN A 81 -4.70 -3.66 -0.36
C ASN A 81 -4.77 -5.14 -0.74
N TYR A 82 -3.71 -5.86 -0.44
CA TYR A 82 -3.57 -7.31 -0.60
C TYR A 82 -3.55 -7.95 0.77
N LEU A 83 -4.59 -8.71 1.09
CA LEU A 83 -4.76 -9.34 2.40
C LEU A 83 -4.72 -10.86 2.26
N ASN A 84 -3.80 -11.51 2.94
CA ASN A 84 -3.64 -12.98 2.96
C ASN A 84 -3.48 -13.62 1.57
N CYS A 85 -2.92 -12.92 0.62
CA CYS A 85 -2.74 -13.43 -0.73
C CYS A 85 -1.44 -14.23 -0.88
N ASP A 86 -1.43 -15.16 -1.84
CA ASP A 86 -0.25 -15.94 -2.22
C ASP A 86 0.10 -15.73 -3.69
N ARG A 87 1.40 -15.62 -4.00
CA ARG A 87 1.92 -15.40 -5.36
C ARG A 87 1.34 -14.16 -6.02
N VAL A 88 1.70 -13.02 -5.45
CA VAL A 88 1.30 -11.68 -5.95
C VAL A 88 2.44 -11.10 -6.76
N LEU A 89 2.17 -10.69 -8.00
CA LEU A 89 3.10 -9.96 -8.84
C LEU A 89 2.53 -8.60 -9.22
N LEU A 90 3.21 -7.54 -8.78
CA LEU A 90 2.92 -6.16 -9.18
C LEU A 90 4.07 -5.67 -10.08
N GLU A 91 3.78 -5.35 -11.32
CA GLU A 91 4.83 -5.03 -12.28
C GLU A 91 4.45 -3.85 -13.17
N ARG A 92 5.30 -2.83 -13.23
CA ARG A 92 5.03 -1.62 -14.04
C ARG A 92 3.67 -0.98 -13.73
N VAL A 93 3.33 -0.95 -12.44
CA VAL A 93 2.16 -0.23 -11.94
C VAL A 93 2.57 1.20 -11.60
N THR A 94 1.80 2.16 -12.07
CA THR A 94 1.94 3.57 -11.69
C THR A 94 0.83 3.94 -10.71
N VAL A 95 1.20 4.40 -9.52
CA VAL A 95 0.26 4.85 -8.49
C VAL A 95 0.41 6.35 -8.27
N ARG A 96 -0.72 7.06 -8.27
CA ARG A 96 -0.82 8.49 -7.94
C ARG A 96 -1.99 8.70 -6.97
N ASN A 97 -1.71 8.63 -5.68
CA ASN A 97 -2.72 8.64 -4.62
C ASN A 97 -2.50 9.76 -3.60
N GLN A 98 -2.83 10.99 -3.98
CA GLN A 98 -2.61 12.21 -3.18
C GLN A 98 -3.84 13.12 -3.23
N THR A 99 -5.02 12.61 -2.91
CA THR A 99 -6.29 13.33 -3.09
C THR A 99 -7.14 13.42 -1.83
N ASN A 100 -6.87 12.56 -0.85
CA ASN A 100 -7.63 12.46 0.39
C ASN A 100 -6.72 12.01 1.55
N TYR A 101 -7.29 11.81 2.73
CA TYR A 101 -6.58 11.20 3.87
C TYR A 101 -6.37 9.71 3.66
N ASN A 102 -5.35 9.14 4.34
CA ASN A 102 -5.00 7.72 4.27
C ASN A 102 -4.86 7.24 2.82
N ASN A 103 -4.18 8.02 2.00
CA ASN A 103 -3.93 7.70 0.61
C ASN A 103 -2.64 6.89 0.47
N ASP A 104 -2.62 5.69 1.08
CA ASP A 104 -1.54 4.72 0.92
C ASP A 104 -1.46 4.25 -0.55
N GLY A 105 -0.30 3.80 -0.97
CA GLY A 105 -0.06 3.26 -2.31
C GLY A 105 -0.32 1.77 -2.37
N ILE A 106 0.62 0.97 -1.88
CA ILE A 106 0.58 -0.50 -1.92
C ILE A 106 0.66 -1.04 -0.49
N ASP A 107 -0.40 -1.72 -0.04
CA ASP A 107 -0.46 -2.35 1.27
C ASP A 107 -0.44 -3.87 1.16
N ILE A 108 0.55 -4.50 1.79
CA ILE A 108 0.74 -5.95 1.81
C ILE A 108 0.51 -6.45 3.24
N ASP A 109 -0.52 -7.26 3.47
CA ASP A 109 -0.91 -7.78 4.77
C ASP A 109 -1.03 -9.31 4.74
N GLY A 110 -0.17 -10.01 5.46
CA GLY A 110 -0.20 -11.46 5.58
C GLY A 110 0.01 -12.20 4.25
N CYS A 111 0.68 -11.61 3.28
CA CYS A 111 0.89 -12.19 1.95
C CYS A 111 2.20 -12.98 1.86
N ARG A 112 2.25 -13.94 0.94
CA ARG A 112 3.44 -14.76 0.68
C ARG A 112 3.78 -14.82 -0.80
N ASP A 113 5.09 -14.94 -1.09
CA ASP A 113 5.58 -15.01 -2.46
C ASP A 113 5.17 -13.76 -3.27
N VAL A 114 5.54 -12.58 -2.77
CA VAL A 114 5.19 -11.28 -3.36
C VAL A 114 6.37 -10.71 -4.12
N ILE A 115 6.12 -10.26 -5.34
CA ILE A 115 7.10 -9.52 -6.14
C ILE A 115 6.48 -8.18 -6.55
N ILE A 116 7.14 -7.09 -6.19
CA ILE A 116 6.79 -5.72 -6.61
C ILE A 116 8.00 -5.18 -7.37
N ARG A 117 7.86 -4.95 -8.67
CA ARG A 117 8.98 -4.51 -9.48
C ARG A 117 8.65 -3.50 -10.55
N ASN A 118 9.59 -2.61 -10.83
CA ASN A 118 9.47 -1.58 -11.85
C ASN A 118 8.22 -0.70 -11.66
N CYS A 119 7.77 -0.53 -10.41
CA CYS A 119 6.60 0.28 -10.09
C CYS A 119 7.02 1.72 -9.73
N ASP A 120 6.12 2.67 -10.00
CA ASP A 120 6.29 4.09 -9.69
C ASP A 120 5.12 4.58 -8.85
N VAL A 121 5.37 4.80 -7.55
CA VAL A 121 4.36 5.11 -6.55
C VAL A 121 4.58 6.50 -5.97
N GLU A 122 3.55 7.34 -6.03
CA GLU A 122 3.45 8.58 -5.25
C GLU A 122 2.16 8.58 -4.45
N SER A 123 2.29 8.75 -3.13
CA SER A 123 1.18 8.65 -2.18
C SER A 123 1.10 9.83 -1.23
N GLY A 124 -0.08 10.07 -0.69
CA GLY A 124 -0.33 11.06 0.36
C GLY A 124 -0.07 10.51 1.77
N ASP A 125 -0.16 9.20 1.92
CA ASP A 125 0.23 8.43 3.10
C ASP A 125 1.33 7.44 2.69
N ASP A 126 1.48 6.26 3.29
CA ASP A 126 2.58 5.34 3.05
C ASP A 126 2.65 4.86 1.56
N ALA A 127 3.82 4.89 0.91
CA ALA A 127 3.89 4.52 -0.50
C ALA A 127 3.88 3.00 -0.69
N CYS A 128 4.66 2.27 0.10
CA CYS A 128 4.59 0.82 0.18
C CYS A 128 4.65 0.41 1.64
N CYS A 129 3.60 -0.24 2.13
CA CYS A 129 3.44 -0.58 3.52
C CYS A 129 3.20 -2.07 3.73
N PHE A 130 3.91 -2.63 4.70
CA PHE A 130 3.66 -3.97 5.21
C PHE A 130 2.79 -3.88 6.45
N LYS A 131 1.62 -4.51 6.41
CA LYS A 131 0.67 -4.60 7.51
C LYS A 131 0.61 -6.04 8.03
N GLY A 132 0.36 -6.22 9.30
CA GLY A 132 0.24 -7.51 9.97
C GLY A 132 -1.06 -7.66 10.75
N ALA A 133 -2.12 -6.95 10.35
CA ALA A 133 -3.42 -7.00 11.04
C ALA A 133 -4.13 -8.34 10.88
N SER A 134 -3.76 -9.13 9.88
CA SER A 134 -4.34 -10.44 9.62
C SER A 134 -3.86 -11.55 10.55
N GLU A 135 -2.83 -11.32 11.38
CA GLU A 135 -2.09 -12.32 12.16
C GLU A 135 -1.35 -13.38 11.31
N ARG A 136 -1.52 -13.37 9.99
CA ARG A 136 -0.77 -14.24 9.07
C ARG A 136 0.56 -13.58 8.74
N ASN A 137 1.62 -14.37 8.73
CA ASN A 137 2.94 -13.86 8.40
C ASN A 137 3.03 -13.41 6.94
N THR A 138 3.66 -12.26 6.73
CA THR A 138 4.13 -11.83 5.41
C THR A 138 5.52 -12.41 5.18
N GLU A 139 5.69 -13.17 4.10
CA GLU A 139 6.92 -13.93 3.86
C GLU A 139 7.33 -13.96 2.39
N ARG A 140 8.65 -13.97 2.15
CA ARG A 140 9.26 -14.08 0.82
C ARG A 140 8.79 -12.97 -0.12
N VAL A 141 9.16 -11.76 0.24
CA VAL A 141 8.80 -10.55 -0.52
C VAL A 141 10.04 -9.98 -1.19
N LEU A 142 9.92 -9.68 -2.48
CA LEU A 142 10.91 -8.92 -3.24
C LEU A 142 10.32 -7.61 -3.74
N ILE A 143 10.94 -6.49 -3.37
CA ILE A 143 10.67 -5.18 -3.96
C ILE A 143 11.93 -4.74 -4.71
N GLU A 144 11.85 -4.54 -6.02
CA GLU A 144 13.02 -4.14 -6.79
C GLU A 144 12.74 -3.14 -7.91
N ASN A 145 13.73 -2.30 -8.17
CA ASN A 145 13.70 -1.32 -9.26
C ASN A 145 12.47 -0.40 -9.22
N CYS A 146 12.01 -0.05 -8.02
CA CYS A 146 10.84 0.79 -7.82
C CYS A 146 11.23 2.22 -7.44
N ARG A 147 10.32 3.14 -7.76
CA ARG A 147 10.33 4.51 -7.24
C ARG A 147 9.16 4.63 -6.26
N LEU A 148 9.45 4.85 -4.98
CA LEU A 148 8.47 4.92 -3.90
C LEU A 148 8.58 6.27 -3.21
N TYR A 149 7.61 7.14 -3.41
CA TYR A 149 7.59 8.48 -2.85
C TYR A 149 6.30 8.75 -2.08
N SER A 150 6.42 9.43 -0.94
CA SER A 150 5.31 9.62 -0.02
C SER A 150 5.32 10.99 0.63
N CYS A 151 4.14 11.48 1.02
CA CYS A 151 4.01 12.58 1.97
C CYS A 151 4.12 12.09 3.43
N CYS A 152 4.19 10.79 3.67
CA CYS A 152 4.36 10.16 4.98
C CYS A 152 5.60 9.26 4.96
N ASN A 153 5.47 7.96 4.81
CA ASN A 153 6.61 7.04 4.76
C ASN A 153 6.72 6.37 3.38
N ALA A 154 7.92 6.40 2.78
CA ALA A 154 8.09 5.80 1.46
C ALA A 154 8.07 4.26 1.51
N LEU A 155 8.75 3.67 2.48
CA LEU A 155 8.72 2.25 2.79
C LEU A 155 8.42 2.07 4.28
N LYS A 156 7.36 1.34 4.61
CA LYS A 156 6.93 1.17 6.00
C LYS A 156 6.62 -0.28 6.36
N VAL A 157 6.91 -0.65 7.60
CA VAL A 157 6.35 -1.82 8.29
C VAL A 157 5.54 -1.30 9.47
N GLY A 158 4.27 -1.66 9.54
CA GLY A 158 3.38 -1.30 10.65
C GLY A 158 2.39 -0.17 10.32
N THR A 159 1.73 0.39 11.31
CA THR A 159 1.79 0.05 12.75
C THR A 159 1.12 -1.28 13.13
N ASP A 160 0.15 -1.77 12.35
CA ASP A 160 -0.47 -3.08 12.57
C ASP A 160 0.57 -4.19 12.38
N THR A 161 0.99 -4.86 13.44
CA THR A 161 2.10 -5.84 13.42
C THR A 161 1.83 -7.05 14.31
N GLN A 162 0.61 -7.60 14.28
CA GLN A 162 0.29 -8.86 14.96
C GLN A 162 0.96 -10.06 14.28
N GLY A 163 1.06 -10.04 12.94
CA GLY A 163 1.79 -11.03 12.15
C GLY A 163 3.28 -10.72 12.05
N ASP A 164 4.08 -11.73 11.73
CA ASP A 164 5.53 -11.59 11.48
C ASP A 164 5.81 -11.18 10.03
N PHE A 165 6.98 -10.59 9.83
CA PHE A 165 7.52 -10.25 8.51
C PHE A 165 8.88 -10.94 8.33
N ARG A 166 8.98 -11.83 7.34
CA ARG A 166 10.16 -12.66 7.15
C ARG A 166 10.62 -12.72 5.71
N ASP A 167 11.93 -12.83 5.51
CA ASP A 167 12.52 -13.01 4.19
C ASP A 167 12.10 -11.92 3.19
N VAL A 168 12.27 -10.66 3.57
CA VAL A 168 11.97 -9.49 2.74
C VAL A 168 13.24 -8.89 2.18
N LEU A 169 13.28 -8.72 0.87
CA LEU A 169 14.37 -8.03 0.17
C LEU A 169 13.83 -6.81 -0.58
N VAL A 170 14.37 -5.63 -0.24
CA VAL A 170 14.11 -4.38 -0.97
C VAL A 170 15.42 -3.92 -1.58
N ARG A 171 15.48 -3.80 -2.91
CA ARG A 171 16.72 -3.44 -3.60
C ARG A 171 16.54 -2.57 -4.82
N ASN A 172 17.62 -1.84 -5.15
CA ASN A 172 17.69 -1.02 -6.37
C ASN A 172 16.52 -0.02 -6.47
N CYS A 173 16.06 0.55 -5.37
CA CYS A 173 14.93 1.46 -5.35
C CYS A 173 15.36 2.90 -5.08
N GLN A 174 14.56 3.82 -5.58
CA GLN A 174 14.60 5.22 -5.17
C GLN A 174 13.41 5.46 -4.24
N ILE A 175 13.66 5.95 -3.04
CA ILE A 175 12.62 6.19 -2.05
C ILE A 175 12.76 7.59 -1.47
N GLY A 176 11.65 8.18 -1.02
CA GLY A 176 11.73 9.51 -0.40
C GLY A 176 10.43 10.27 -0.33
N GLY A 177 10.57 11.57 -0.14
CA GLY A 177 9.45 12.51 -0.10
C GLY A 177 9.02 12.96 -1.49
N VAL A 178 7.74 13.21 -1.66
CA VAL A 178 7.22 13.86 -2.87
C VAL A 178 7.72 15.31 -2.97
N GLU A 179 7.69 15.89 -4.15
CA GLU A 179 8.13 17.29 -4.33
C GLU A 179 7.14 18.25 -3.67
N HIS A 180 5.87 17.98 -3.77
CA HIS A 180 4.83 18.71 -3.06
C HIS A 180 3.56 17.84 -2.92
N ASP A 181 2.73 18.12 -1.90
CA ASP A 181 1.43 17.47 -1.74
C ASP A 181 0.33 18.27 -2.47
N PRO A 182 -0.22 17.78 -3.60
CA PRO A 182 -1.26 18.47 -4.34
C PRO A 182 -2.60 18.53 -3.60
N SER A 183 -2.81 17.67 -2.60
CA SER A 183 -4.03 17.69 -1.77
C SER A 183 -4.04 18.84 -0.76
N GLY A 184 -2.86 19.34 -0.38
CA GLY A 184 -2.69 20.33 0.66
C GLY A 184 -3.00 19.81 2.08
N LEU A 185 -3.07 18.48 2.26
CA LEU A 185 -3.38 17.86 3.55
C LEU A 185 -2.16 17.69 4.44
N LYS A 186 -1.00 17.50 3.84
CA LYS A 186 0.25 17.32 4.56
C LYS A 186 1.09 18.61 4.48
N HIS A 187 1.61 19.02 5.61
CA HIS A 187 2.50 20.18 5.70
C HIS A 187 3.96 19.82 5.39
N ARG A 188 4.27 18.53 5.35
CA ARG A 188 5.59 17.98 5.03
C ARG A 188 5.46 17.07 3.83
N CYS A 189 6.49 17.02 3.04
CA CYS A 189 6.54 16.16 1.86
C CYS A 189 7.17 14.80 2.14
N SER A 190 7.48 14.48 3.39
CA SER A 190 7.92 13.18 3.89
C SER A 190 8.00 13.20 5.41
N ASP A 191 7.68 12.08 6.05
CA ASP A 191 8.00 11.82 7.45
C ASP A 191 9.23 10.91 7.55
N SER A 192 9.35 9.90 6.67
CA SER A 192 10.56 9.08 6.55
C SER A 192 10.72 8.41 5.19
N GLY A 193 11.97 8.08 4.82
CA GLY A 193 12.26 7.19 3.70
C GLY A 193 11.96 5.74 4.05
N VAL A 194 12.35 5.30 5.25
CA VAL A 194 12.10 3.94 5.78
C VAL A 194 11.62 4.04 7.22
N SER A 195 10.48 3.43 7.54
CA SER A 195 9.92 3.34 8.88
C SER A 195 9.63 1.88 9.25
N LEU A 196 10.19 1.40 10.35
CA LEU A 196 10.01 0.03 10.85
C LEU A 196 9.35 0.08 12.23
N GLU A 197 8.03 -0.02 12.27
CA GLU A 197 7.22 0.23 13.45
C GLU A 197 6.52 -1.05 13.94
N MET A 198 7.27 -1.90 14.65
CA MET A 198 6.78 -3.16 15.22
C MET A 198 6.14 -2.91 16.60
N VAL A 199 4.86 -2.54 16.62
CA VAL A 199 4.18 -2.07 17.85
C VAL A 199 3.19 -3.04 18.47
N ASP A 200 2.75 -4.09 17.74
CA ASP A 200 1.70 -5.02 18.20
C ASP A 200 2.22 -6.44 18.50
N GLY A 201 3.52 -6.64 18.55
CA GLY A 201 4.13 -7.87 19.03
C GLY A 201 4.65 -8.86 17.99
N GLY A 202 4.47 -8.62 16.70
CA GLY A 202 5.09 -9.42 15.64
C GLY A 202 6.61 -9.26 15.59
N THR A 203 7.27 -10.08 14.80
CA THR A 203 8.73 -10.05 14.60
C THR A 203 9.12 -9.67 13.18
N LEU A 204 10.26 -8.99 13.05
CA LEU A 204 10.90 -8.67 11.77
C LEU A 204 12.18 -9.52 11.65
N GLU A 205 12.21 -10.43 10.67
CA GLU A 205 13.32 -11.37 10.51
C GLU A 205 13.79 -11.43 9.05
N ASN A 206 15.10 -11.45 8.81
CA ASN A 206 15.69 -11.47 7.48
C ASN A 206 15.14 -10.37 6.55
N PHE A 207 15.08 -9.15 7.06
CA PHE A 207 14.64 -7.98 6.31
C PHE A 207 15.87 -7.22 5.80
N LEU A 208 16.13 -7.31 4.50
CA LEU A 208 17.30 -6.71 3.87
C LEU A 208 16.89 -5.55 2.95
N ILE A 209 17.54 -4.42 3.15
CA ILE A 209 17.42 -3.23 2.29
C ILE A 209 18.79 -2.93 1.71
N GLU A 210 18.94 -2.97 0.40
CA GLU A 210 20.22 -2.77 -0.27
C GLU A 210 20.13 -1.93 -1.55
N ASN A 211 21.19 -1.21 -1.85
CA ASN A 211 21.30 -0.38 -3.05
C ASN A 211 20.09 0.58 -3.21
N ILE A 212 19.83 1.36 -2.16
CA ILE A 212 18.72 2.32 -2.11
C ILE A 212 19.27 3.74 -2.22
N THR A 213 18.59 4.57 -2.99
CA THR A 213 18.79 6.03 -2.96
C THR A 213 17.63 6.63 -2.20
N ILE A 214 17.91 7.44 -1.17
CA ILE A 214 16.91 8.18 -0.40
C ILE A 214 17.08 9.66 -0.66
N ASP A 215 16.02 10.33 -1.09
CA ASP A 215 16.02 11.76 -1.27
C ASP A 215 14.77 12.41 -0.66
N ARG A 216 14.89 13.67 -0.23
CA ARG A 216 13.80 14.45 0.37
C ARG A 216 13.07 13.78 1.54
N ALA A 217 13.76 12.90 2.30
CA ALA A 217 13.20 12.22 3.47
C ALA A 217 13.63 12.94 4.77
#